data_e1b76ba32d5d97ce34617c630774ac92
#
_entry.id   e1b76ba32d5d97ce34617c630774ac92
#
_cell.length_a   1.000
_cell.length_b   1.000
_cell.length_c   1.000
_cell.angle_alpha   90.00
_cell.angle_beta   90.00
_cell.angle_gamma   90.00
#
_symmetry.space_group_name_H-M   'P 1'
#
loop_
_entity.id
_entity.type
_entity.pdbx_description
1 polymer ?
#
loop_
_entity_poly.entity_id
_entity_poly.type
_entity_poly.pdbx_seq_one_letter_code
_entity_poly.pdbx_strand_id
1 'polypeptide(L)'
;MPVIVWRSRAVSVEGRNSMNWSFHKLMLALAAPLAVALGIGSQATGVPVTYYMTGLRLVLLLVFLLPAILWHDLRQPVKYQAAQVLPWAVAIETLLCVICMLSATAKFQLQDSALDKADAALWVSVPSVVQWVTQHPGIHMLSEKAYLSLWWFLPAAVLIPPIAGQKQYAERFMLAHMLCLFAVAPVAIFLPAIGPWVGHSVQVTSSQLVCESTILTARAGTVTLLPPICLPSLHAIWAILAAAGLWGFRRTRSLVVTLAVLITISTVTTGWHYVVDVVVGVIFAFASLAAADRLLALKANACVAILNDGVAKLNTRGA
;
A
#
# COMPACT_ATOMS: atom_id res chain seq x y z
N MET A 1 9.51 16.54 16.50
CA MET A 1 9.52 15.07 16.29
C MET A 1 10.97 14.62 16.26
N PRO A 2 11.43 13.73 17.15
CA PRO A 2 12.80 13.25 17.11
C PRO A 2 12.98 12.36 15.88
N VAL A 3 13.82 12.84 14.97
CA VAL A 3 14.30 12.05 13.83
C VAL A 3 15.20 10.97 14.39
N ILE A 4 14.75 9.71 14.40
CA ILE A 4 15.60 8.57 14.71
C ILE A 4 16.62 8.46 13.57
N VAL A 5 17.81 9.00 13.80
CA VAL A 5 18.95 8.88 12.89
C VAL A 5 19.45 7.45 13.02
N TRP A 6 19.09 6.59 12.08
CA TRP A 6 19.70 5.29 11.89
C TRP A 6 21.16 5.49 11.46
N ARG A 7 22.09 5.54 12.43
CA ARG A 7 23.51 5.35 12.16
C ARG A 7 23.71 3.88 11.77
N SER A 8 24.04 3.64 10.51
CA SER A 8 24.49 2.33 10.02
C SER A 8 25.82 1.98 10.69
N ARG A 9 25.79 1.31 11.85
CA ARG A 9 26.93 0.50 12.27
C ARG A 9 27.00 -0.70 11.34
N ALA A 10 28.19 -0.98 10.81
CA ALA A 10 28.45 -2.18 10.04
C ALA A 10 28.15 -3.41 10.92
N VAL A 11 26.98 -3.98 10.76
CA VAL A 11 26.61 -5.26 11.36
C VAL A 11 27.36 -6.34 10.57
N SER A 12 28.01 -7.26 11.25
CA SER A 12 28.73 -8.38 10.64
C SER A 12 27.82 -9.19 9.69
N VAL A 13 28.42 -9.87 8.73
CA VAL A 13 27.71 -10.62 7.67
C VAL A 13 26.71 -11.66 8.23
N GLU A 14 27.03 -12.25 9.41
CA GLU A 14 26.16 -13.21 10.10
C GLU A 14 24.87 -12.59 10.65
N GLY A 15 24.92 -11.35 11.15
CA GLY A 15 23.74 -10.63 11.61
C GLY A 15 22.79 -10.24 10.47
N ARG A 16 23.26 -10.15 9.22
CA ARG A 16 22.42 -9.84 8.05
C ARG A 16 21.50 -10.99 7.65
N ASN A 17 21.95 -12.24 7.77
CA ASN A 17 21.13 -13.40 7.38
C ASN A 17 20.01 -13.67 8.38
N SER A 18 20.25 -13.51 9.68
CA SER A 18 19.19 -13.63 10.71
C SER A 18 18.12 -12.53 10.58
N MET A 19 18.51 -11.34 10.12
CA MET A 19 17.60 -10.21 9.89
C MET A 19 16.64 -10.44 8.71
N ASN A 20 17.09 -11.08 7.64
CA ASN A 20 16.25 -11.39 6.47
C ASN A 20 15.13 -12.37 6.81
N TRP A 21 15.46 -13.47 7.51
CA TRP A 21 14.46 -14.46 7.92
C TRP A 21 13.35 -13.85 8.78
N SER A 22 13.69 -12.91 9.66
CA SER A 22 12.70 -12.29 10.51
C SER A 22 11.77 -11.32 9.78
N PHE A 23 12.21 -10.65 8.69
CA PHE A 23 11.33 -9.83 7.86
C PHE A 23 10.28 -10.69 7.15
N HIS A 24 10.68 -11.76 6.48
CA HIS A 24 9.76 -12.67 5.81
C HIS A 24 8.78 -13.35 6.78
N LYS A 25 9.26 -13.77 7.97
CA LYS A 25 8.38 -14.32 9.02
C LYS A 25 7.34 -13.31 9.49
N LEU A 26 7.74 -12.05 9.68
CA LEU A 26 6.81 -10.99 10.07
C LEU A 26 5.77 -10.74 8.98
N MET A 27 6.18 -10.66 7.73
CA MET A 27 5.27 -10.47 6.60
C MET A 27 4.30 -11.66 6.47
N LEU A 28 4.76 -12.90 6.65
CA LEU A 28 3.91 -14.10 6.66
C LEU A 28 2.92 -14.08 7.81
N ALA A 29 3.36 -13.70 9.02
CA ALA A 29 2.50 -13.61 10.21
C ALA A 29 1.39 -12.57 10.04
N LEU A 30 1.60 -11.54 9.23
CA LEU A 30 0.57 -10.56 8.89
C LEU A 30 -0.29 -11.02 7.70
N ALA A 31 0.33 -11.52 6.64
CA ALA A 31 -0.40 -11.91 5.43
C ALA A 31 -1.35 -13.08 5.65
N ALA A 32 -0.95 -14.09 6.43
CA ALA A 32 -1.74 -15.31 6.62
C ALA A 32 -3.11 -15.05 7.30
N PRO A 33 -3.22 -14.35 8.45
CA PRO A 33 -4.52 -14.10 9.06
C PRO A 33 -5.40 -13.20 8.20
N LEU A 34 -4.83 -12.22 7.49
CA LEU A 34 -5.58 -11.38 6.57
C LEU A 34 -6.12 -12.20 5.41
N ALA A 35 -5.31 -13.07 4.80
CA ALA A 35 -5.74 -13.94 3.71
C ALA A 35 -6.85 -14.90 4.15
N VAL A 36 -6.76 -15.47 5.36
CA VAL A 36 -7.81 -16.33 5.93
C VAL A 36 -9.11 -15.54 6.12
N ALA A 37 -9.04 -14.36 6.73
CA ALA A 37 -10.23 -13.51 6.96
C ALA A 37 -10.91 -13.12 5.63
N LEU A 38 -10.13 -12.72 4.63
CA LEU A 38 -10.63 -12.38 3.31
C LEU A 38 -11.20 -13.60 2.57
N GLY A 39 -10.59 -14.78 2.73
CA GLY A 39 -11.08 -16.04 2.18
C GLY A 39 -12.44 -16.43 2.76
N ILE A 40 -12.63 -16.30 4.07
CA ILE A 40 -13.93 -16.50 4.74
C ILE A 40 -14.97 -15.50 4.20
N GLY A 41 -14.61 -14.22 4.10
CA GLY A 41 -15.48 -13.19 3.54
C GLY A 41 -15.91 -13.49 2.10
N SER A 42 -14.99 -13.98 1.28
CA SER A 42 -15.27 -14.38 -0.10
C SER A 42 -16.28 -15.55 -0.18
N GLN A 43 -16.13 -16.55 0.66
CA GLN A 43 -17.09 -17.65 0.74
C GLN A 43 -18.48 -17.16 1.22
N ALA A 44 -18.52 -16.28 2.20
CA ALA A 44 -19.76 -15.72 2.72
C ALA A 44 -20.53 -14.87 1.69
N THR A 45 -19.81 -14.21 0.77
CA THR A 45 -20.42 -13.40 -0.31
C THR A 45 -20.74 -14.21 -1.56
N GLY A 46 -20.34 -15.50 -1.63
CA GLY A 46 -20.57 -16.37 -2.77
C GLY A 46 -19.73 -16.01 -4.02
N VAL A 47 -18.76 -15.12 -3.85
CA VAL A 47 -17.87 -14.71 -4.96
C VAL A 47 -16.61 -15.55 -4.93
N PRO A 48 -16.34 -16.40 -5.95
CA PRO A 48 -15.12 -17.17 -5.99
C PRO A 48 -13.91 -16.27 -6.20
N VAL A 49 -13.02 -16.21 -5.22
CA VAL A 49 -11.70 -15.55 -5.31
C VAL A 49 -10.89 -16.05 -6.53
N THR A 50 -11.23 -17.24 -6.99
CA THR A 50 -10.55 -17.93 -8.08
C THR A 50 -10.63 -17.24 -9.44
N TYR A 51 -11.64 -16.43 -9.71
CA TYR A 51 -11.90 -15.95 -11.05
C TYR A 51 -10.85 -14.96 -11.60
N TYR A 52 -10.20 -14.17 -10.74
CA TYR A 52 -9.17 -13.19 -11.13
C TYR A 52 -7.75 -13.51 -10.67
N MET A 53 -7.62 -14.54 -9.83
CA MET A 53 -6.35 -14.83 -9.15
C MET A 53 -5.53 -15.93 -9.84
N THR A 54 -6.11 -16.72 -10.75
CA THR A 54 -5.64 -18.08 -10.98
C THR A 54 -4.52 -18.26 -12.00
N GLY A 55 -4.34 -17.38 -12.94
CA GLY A 55 -3.31 -17.64 -13.97
C GLY A 55 -2.01 -16.89 -13.69
N LEU A 56 -1.97 -15.65 -14.11
CA LEU A 56 -0.75 -14.84 -14.14
C LEU A 56 -0.21 -14.51 -12.74
N ARG A 57 -1.09 -14.25 -11.75
CA ARG A 57 -0.68 -13.86 -10.39
C ARG A 57 -0.11 -15.02 -9.58
N LEU A 58 -0.66 -16.22 -9.71
CA LEU A 58 -0.07 -17.43 -9.15
C LEU A 58 1.29 -17.73 -9.78
N VAL A 59 1.42 -17.56 -11.09
CA VAL A 59 2.68 -17.68 -11.80
C VAL A 59 3.67 -16.63 -11.32
N LEU A 60 3.27 -15.37 -11.21
CA LEU A 60 4.13 -14.29 -10.69
C LEU A 60 4.49 -14.55 -9.22
N LEU A 61 3.55 -14.99 -8.39
CA LEU A 61 3.82 -15.33 -6.99
C LEU A 61 4.84 -16.49 -6.92
N LEU A 62 4.67 -17.54 -7.70
CA LEU A 62 5.59 -18.68 -7.76
C LEU A 62 6.95 -18.27 -8.34
N VAL A 63 6.97 -17.50 -9.42
CA VAL A 63 8.21 -17.02 -10.06
C VAL A 63 9.02 -16.14 -9.13
N PHE A 64 8.38 -15.33 -8.28
CA PHE A 64 9.08 -14.45 -7.34
C PHE A 64 9.27 -15.07 -5.96
N LEU A 65 8.33 -15.89 -5.48
CA LEU A 65 8.42 -16.54 -4.17
C LEU A 65 9.42 -17.71 -4.19
N LEU A 66 9.45 -18.49 -5.26
CA LEU A 66 10.34 -19.63 -5.37
C LEU A 66 11.83 -19.23 -5.33
N PRO A 67 12.30 -18.24 -6.09
CA PRO A 67 13.66 -17.72 -5.94
C PRO A 67 13.93 -17.10 -4.55
N ALA A 68 12.97 -16.41 -3.96
CA ALA A 68 13.14 -15.82 -2.63
C ALA A 68 13.31 -16.90 -1.54
N ILE A 69 12.62 -18.04 -1.69
CA ILE A 69 12.74 -19.20 -0.80
C ILE A 69 14.02 -19.99 -1.09
N LEU A 70 14.29 -20.29 -2.36
CA LEU A 70 15.43 -21.14 -2.76
C LEU A 70 16.78 -20.42 -2.61
N TRP A 71 16.84 -19.10 -2.80
CA TRP A 71 18.08 -18.32 -2.68
C TRP A 71 18.27 -17.70 -1.29
N HIS A 72 17.52 -18.14 -0.33
CA HIS A 72 17.65 -17.71 1.06
C HIS A 72 19.08 -17.95 1.61
N ASP A 73 19.74 -19.04 1.21
CA ASP A 73 21.05 -19.47 1.70
C ASP A 73 22.26 -18.93 0.91
N LEU A 74 22.04 -18.27 -0.21
CA LEU A 74 23.15 -17.75 -1.01
C LEU A 74 23.53 -16.34 -0.50
N ARG A 75 24.80 -16.11 -0.20
CA ARG A 75 25.42 -14.79 0.09
C ARG A 75 25.23 -13.89 -1.14
N GLN A 76 24.05 -13.27 -1.24
CA GLN A 76 23.62 -12.61 -2.47
C GLN A 76 24.20 -11.20 -2.62
N PRO A 77 24.75 -10.85 -3.79
CA PRO A 77 25.12 -9.48 -4.10
C PRO A 77 23.89 -8.55 -4.09
N VAL A 78 24.13 -7.25 -3.89
CA VAL A 78 23.11 -6.19 -3.78
C VAL A 78 22.04 -6.27 -4.88
N LYS A 79 22.43 -6.63 -6.10
CA LYS A 79 21.51 -6.78 -7.26
C LYS A 79 20.35 -7.76 -7.05
N TYR A 80 20.47 -8.73 -6.14
CA TYR A 80 19.40 -9.69 -5.85
C TYR A 80 18.49 -9.26 -4.69
N GLN A 81 18.76 -8.15 -4.02
CA GLN A 81 17.95 -7.67 -2.91
C GLN A 81 16.52 -7.29 -3.36
N ALA A 82 16.36 -6.84 -4.60
CA ALA A 82 15.03 -6.59 -5.17
C ALA A 82 14.17 -7.86 -5.25
N ALA A 83 14.78 -9.00 -5.62
CA ALA A 83 14.09 -10.28 -5.69
C ALA A 83 13.49 -10.75 -4.35
N GLN A 84 14.00 -10.25 -3.23
CA GLN A 84 13.47 -10.57 -1.89
C GLN A 84 12.25 -9.73 -1.49
N VAL A 85 12.05 -8.58 -2.14
CA VAL A 85 10.95 -7.65 -1.85
C VAL A 85 9.76 -7.86 -2.80
N LEU A 86 10.03 -8.19 -4.06
CA LEU A 86 9.02 -8.38 -5.10
C LEU A 86 7.90 -9.37 -4.75
N PRO A 87 8.15 -10.54 -4.12
CA PRO A 87 7.08 -11.46 -3.72
C PRO A 87 6.05 -10.80 -2.80
N TRP A 88 6.50 -9.91 -1.92
CA TRP A 88 5.61 -9.21 -1.00
C TRP A 88 4.79 -8.13 -1.70
N ALA A 89 5.33 -7.47 -2.73
CA ALA A 89 4.55 -6.57 -3.56
C ALA A 89 3.40 -7.32 -4.25
N VAL A 90 3.69 -8.51 -4.83
CA VAL A 90 2.66 -9.36 -5.45
C VAL A 90 1.64 -9.87 -4.43
N ALA A 91 2.08 -10.27 -3.24
CA ALA A 91 1.19 -10.74 -2.18
C ALA A 91 0.23 -9.63 -1.69
N ILE A 92 0.75 -8.43 -1.46
CA ILE A 92 -0.02 -7.25 -1.06
C ILE A 92 -1.05 -6.90 -2.13
N GLU A 93 -0.63 -6.84 -3.40
CA GLU A 93 -1.51 -6.54 -4.52
C GLU A 93 -2.62 -7.59 -4.67
N THR A 94 -2.27 -8.85 -4.43
CA THR A 94 -3.22 -9.96 -4.42
C THR A 94 -4.27 -9.80 -3.33
N LEU A 95 -3.86 -9.51 -2.10
CA LEU A 95 -4.78 -9.27 -0.97
C LEU A 95 -5.68 -8.05 -1.23
N LEU A 96 -5.10 -6.97 -1.78
CA LEU A 96 -5.85 -5.78 -2.14
C LEU A 96 -6.92 -6.06 -3.19
N CYS A 97 -6.62 -6.89 -4.21
CA CYS A 97 -7.64 -7.28 -5.19
C CYS A 97 -8.82 -8.01 -4.54
N VAL A 98 -8.57 -8.87 -3.54
CA VAL A 98 -9.65 -9.53 -2.81
C VAL A 98 -10.46 -8.50 -2.01
N ILE A 99 -9.80 -7.53 -1.38
CA ILE A 99 -10.49 -6.43 -0.67
C ILE A 99 -11.37 -5.63 -1.63
N CYS A 100 -10.87 -5.27 -2.81
CA CYS A 100 -11.64 -4.59 -3.86
C CYS A 100 -12.89 -5.38 -4.25
N MET A 101 -12.75 -6.68 -4.46
CA MET A 101 -13.87 -7.56 -4.78
C MET A 101 -14.91 -7.60 -3.67
N LEU A 102 -14.49 -7.80 -2.43
CA LEU A 102 -15.38 -7.85 -1.27
C LEU A 102 -16.07 -6.50 -1.02
N SER A 103 -15.37 -5.39 -1.22
CA SER A 103 -15.92 -4.04 -1.11
C SER A 103 -17.16 -3.84 -2.00
N ALA A 104 -17.12 -4.34 -3.23
CA ALA A 104 -18.24 -4.22 -4.16
C ALA A 104 -19.32 -5.29 -3.91
N THR A 105 -18.94 -6.54 -3.62
CA THR A 105 -19.86 -7.68 -3.60
C THR A 105 -20.57 -7.89 -2.26
N ALA A 106 -20.02 -7.38 -1.16
CA ALA A 106 -20.61 -7.53 0.19
C ALA A 106 -21.94 -6.79 0.39
N LYS A 107 -22.34 -5.93 -0.58
CA LYS A 107 -23.65 -5.24 -0.61
C LYS A 107 -23.96 -4.32 0.59
N PHE A 108 -22.95 -3.91 1.35
CA PHE A 108 -23.15 -2.86 2.35
C PHE A 108 -23.59 -1.55 1.70
N GLN A 109 -24.28 -0.70 2.46
CA GLN A 109 -24.79 0.57 1.95
C GLN A 109 -23.65 1.45 1.42
N LEU A 110 -23.84 2.02 0.23
CA LEU A 110 -22.91 2.99 -0.34
C LEU A 110 -22.89 4.28 0.49
N GLN A 111 -21.71 4.79 0.74
CA GLN A 111 -21.49 5.93 1.63
C GLN A 111 -21.34 7.27 0.90
N ASP A 112 -21.55 7.31 -0.43
CA ASP A 112 -21.32 8.51 -1.24
C ASP A 112 -22.04 9.73 -0.68
N SER A 113 -23.33 9.61 -0.32
CA SER A 113 -24.10 10.71 0.30
C SER A 113 -23.57 11.15 1.67
N ALA A 114 -23.00 10.25 2.46
CA ALA A 114 -22.41 10.58 3.76
C ALA A 114 -21.07 11.29 3.59
N LEU A 115 -20.25 10.86 2.62
CA LEU A 115 -18.97 11.48 2.30
C LEU A 115 -19.15 12.87 1.70
N ASP A 116 -20.14 13.05 0.82
CA ASP A 116 -20.48 14.35 0.26
C ASP A 116 -20.89 15.35 1.35
N LYS A 117 -21.74 14.92 2.30
CA LYS A 117 -22.10 15.73 3.47
C LYS A 117 -20.91 16.05 4.36
N ALA A 118 -19.98 15.10 4.52
CA ALA A 118 -18.78 15.31 5.33
C ALA A 118 -17.84 16.32 4.65
N ASP A 119 -17.67 16.26 3.33
CA ASP A 119 -16.91 17.25 2.57
C ASP A 119 -17.57 18.63 2.66
N ALA A 120 -18.89 18.70 2.53
CA ALA A 120 -19.65 19.94 2.69
C ALA A 120 -19.48 20.57 4.09
N ALA A 121 -19.38 19.75 5.15
CA ALA A 121 -19.08 20.21 6.50
C ALA A 121 -17.65 20.79 6.63
N LEU A 122 -16.74 20.37 5.75
CA LEU A 122 -15.40 20.96 5.61
C LEU A 122 -15.35 22.17 4.65
N TRP A 123 -16.51 22.66 4.21
CA TRP A 123 -16.64 23.75 3.23
C TRP A 123 -16.04 23.43 1.85
N VAL A 124 -15.96 22.17 1.50
CA VAL A 124 -15.44 21.71 0.21
C VAL A 124 -16.55 21.02 -0.58
N SER A 125 -16.63 21.36 -1.86
CA SER A 125 -17.44 20.65 -2.86
C SER A 125 -16.49 20.12 -3.93
N VAL A 126 -16.23 18.80 -3.92
CA VAL A 126 -15.38 18.19 -4.94
C VAL A 126 -15.90 18.42 -6.34
N PRO A 127 -17.23 18.30 -6.65
CA PRO A 127 -17.77 18.65 -7.95
C PRO A 127 -17.41 20.07 -8.39
N SER A 128 -17.47 21.07 -7.49
CA SER A 128 -17.10 22.46 -7.79
C SER A 128 -15.59 22.60 -8.05
N VAL A 129 -14.75 21.89 -7.31
CA VAL A 129 -13.29 21.84 -7.53
C VAL A 129 -12.98 21.27 -8.90
N VAL A 130 -13.59 20.16 -9.27
CA VAL A 130 -13.41 19.50 -10.59
C VAL A 130 -13.87 20.44 -11.71
N GLN A 131 -15.03 21.07 -11.57
CA GLN A 131 -15.53 22.04 -12.56
C GLN A 131 -14.56 23.21 -12.74
N TRP A 132 -14.02 23.75 -11.65
CA TRP A 132 -13.03 24.82 -11.72
C TRP A 132 -11.74 24.35 -12.40
N VAL A 133 -11.22 23.17 -12.04
CA VAL A 133 -10.01 22.60 -12.64
C VAL A 133 -10.17 22.38 -14.14
N THR A 134 -11.31 21.85 -14.60
CA THR A 134 -11.57 21.62 -16.03
C THR A 134 -11.63 22.90 -16.85
N GLN A 135 -12.01 24.04 -16.23
CA GLN A 135 -11.97 25.36 -16.85
C GLN A 135 -10.55 25.93 -16.99
N HIS A 136 -9.55 25.31 -16.35
CA HIS A 136 -8.13 25.72 -16.36
C HIS A 136 -7.25 24.62 -16.97
N PRO A 137 -7.09 24.55 -18.32
CA PRO A 137 -6.45 23.41 -19.00
C PRO A 137 -5.05 23.05 -18.49
N GLY A 138 -4.24 24.05 -18.11
CA GLY A 138 -2.90 23.81 -17.55
C GLY A 138 -2.94 23.10 -16.19
N ILE A 139 -3.89 23.46 -15.33
CA ILE A 139 -4.08 22.84 -14.02
C ILE A 139 -4.67 21.44 -14.19
N HIS A 140 -5.65 21.28 -15.08
CA HIS A 140 -6.22 19.99 -15.42
C HIS A 140 -5.15 19.00 -15.89
N MET A 141 -4.33 19.40 -16.86
CA MET A 141 -3.24 18.58 -17.38
C MET A 141 -2.21 18.23 -16.27
N LEU A 142 -1.88 19.18 -15.40
CA LEU A 142 -0.97 18.93 -14.28
C LEU A 142 -1.58 17.91 -13.29
N SER A 143 -2.85 18.05 -12.95
CA SER A 143 -3.58 17.14 -12.06
C SER A 143 -3.60 15.71 -12.61
N GLU A 144 -3.94 15.54 -13.89
CA GLU A 144 -3.94 14.22 -14.53
C GLU A 144 -2.56 13.58 -14.55
N LYS A 145 -1.53 14.35 -14.94
CA LYS A 145 -0.13 13.84 -14.94
C LYS A 145 0.34 13.48 -13.54
N ALA A 146 0.00 14.28 -12.54
CA ALA A 146 0.32 13.99 -11.15
C ALA A 146 -0.36 12.69 -10.69
N TYR A 147 -1.67 12.54 -10.97
CA TYR A 147 -2.43 11.34 -10.66
C TYR A 147 -1.81 10.08 -11.30
N LEU A 148 -1.54 10.13 -12.60
CA LEU A 148 -0.96 9.01 -13.34
C LEU A 148 0.49 8.71 -12.96
N SER A 149 1.24 9.69 -12.41
CA SER A 149 2.63 9.47 -12.01
C SER A 149 2.78 8.44 -10.88
N LEU A 150 1.71 8.15 -10.13
CA LEU A 150 1.71 7.10 -9.11
C LEU A 150 2.12 5.73 -9.68
N TRP A 151 1.73 5.42 -10.92
CA TRP A 151 2.06 4.16 -11.60
C TRP A 151 3.56 3.93 -11.80
N TRP A 152 4.36 5.01 -11.81
CA TRP A 152 5.82 4.97 -11.85
C TRP A 152 6.43 5.11 -10.46
N PHE A 153 5.75 5.86 -9.58
CA PHE A 153 6.24 6.15 -8.24
C PHE A 153 6.25 4.91 -7.34
N LEU A 154 5.23 4.05 -7.45
CA LEU A 154 5.15 2.79 -6.70
C LEU A 154 6.26 1.80 -7.08
N PRO A 155 6.45 1.42 -8.35
CA PRO A 155 7.56 0.56 -8.74
C PRO A 155 8.92 1.13 -8.37
N ALA A 156 9.11 2.45 -8.46
CA ALA A 156 10.34 3.13 -8.04
C ALA A 156 10.61 2.91 -6.55
N ALA A 157 9.60 3.02 -5.68
CA ALA A 157 9.73 2.80 -4.23
C ALA A 157 10.05 1.34 -3.87
N VAL A 158 9.61 0.39 -4.69
CA VAL A 158 9.89 -1.04 -4.51
C VAL A 158 11.30 -1.42 -5.01
N LEU A 159 11.70 -0.90 -6.17
CA LEU A 159 12.88 -1.40 -6.90
C LEU A 159 14.14 -0.58 -6.64
N ILE A 160 14.05 0.75 -6.59
CA ILE A 160 15.24 1.61 -6.49
C ILE A 160 16.00 1.40 -5.17
N PRO A 161 15.38 1.37 -3.99
CA PRO A 161 16.10 1.21 -2.74
C PRO A 161 16.91 -0.09 -2.65
N PRO A 162 16.37 -1.28 -2.96
CA PRO A 162 17.16 -2.51 -2.89
C PRO A 162 18.26 -2.57 -3.94
N ILE A 163 18.03 -2.04 -5.17
CA ILE A 163 19.06 -1.97 -6.21
C ILE A 163 20.21 -1.04 -5.77
N ALA A 164 19.89 0.03 -5.03
CA ALA A 164 20.89 0.96 -4.48
C ALA A 164 21.51 0.49 -3.15
N GLY A 165 21.27 -0.74 -2.72
CA GLY A 165 21.79 -1.27 -1.45
C GLY A 165 21.10 -0.73 -0.20
N GLN A 166 19.95 -0.11 -0.35
CA GLN A 166 19.15 0.48 0.74
C GLN A 166 17.84 -0.29 0.97
N LYS A 167 17.90 -1.63 0.90
CA LYS A 167 16.75 -2.54 1.00
C LYS A 167 15.82 -2.25 2.19
N GLN A 168 16.36 -1.76 3.31
CA GLN A 168 15.58 -1.43 4.51
C GLN A 168 14.43 -0.45 4.25
N TYR A 169 14.55 0.45 3.28
CA TYR A 169 13.47 1.38 2.93
C TYR A 169 12.35 0.70 2.15
N ALA A 170 12.69 -0.24 1.26
CA ALA A 170 11.68 -1.05 0.57
C ALA A 170 10.99 -2.04 1.54
N GLU A 171 11.73 -2.65 2.48
CA GLU A 171 11.15 -3.50 3.52
C GLU A 171 10.19 -2.70 4.43
N ARG A 172 10.59 -1.48 4.82
CA ARG A 172 9.73 -0.56 5.58
C ARG A 172 8.45 -0.21 4.81
N PHE A 173 8.56 0.11 3.52
CA PHE A 173 7.44 0.38 2.63
C PHE A 173 6.49 -0.83 2.56
N MET A 174 7.01 -2.04 2.31
CA MET A 174 6.21 -3.26 2.23
C MET A 174 5.51 -3.58 3.56
N LEU A 175 6.20 -3.44 4.68
CA LEU A 175 5.62 -3.68 6.00
C LEU A 175 4.51 -2.68 6.31
N ALA A 176 4.75 -1.39 6.07
CA ALA A 176 3.73 -0.36 6.25
C ALA A 176 2.52 -0.58 5.34
N HIS A 177 2.74 -0.99 4.08
CA HIS A 177 1.67 -1.30 3.15
C HIS A 177 0.84 -2.51 3.62
N MET A 178 1.49 -3.60 4.04
CA MET A 178 0.80 -4.77 4.61
C MET A 178 -0.04 -4.40 5.84
N LEU A 179 0.53 -3.61 6.76
CA LEU A 179 -0.20 -3.14 7.94
C LEU A 179 -1.38 -2.24 7.57
N CYS A 180 -1.22 -1.42 6.53
CA CYS A 180 -2.29 -0.55 6.06
C CYS A 180 -3.50 -1.35 5.55
N LEU A 181 -3.30 -2.54 4.94
CA LEU A 181 -4.40 -3.37 4.47
C LEU A 181 -5.35 -3.80 5.59
N PHE A 182 -4.85 -3.97 6.83
CA PHE A 182 -5.71 -4.28 7.98
C PHE A 182 -6.67 -3.13 8.32
N ALA A 183 -6.28 -1.88 8.07
CA ALA A 183 -7.15 -0.72 8.26
C ALA A 183 -8.04 -0.49 7.03
N VAL A 184 -7.49 -0.68 5.83
CA VAL A 184 -8.22 -0.50 4.55
C VAL A 184 -9.34 -1.52 4.40
N ALA A 185 -9.08 -2.81 4.69
CA ALA A 185 -10.03 -3.88 4.43
C ALA A 185 -11.41 -3.65 5.12
N PRO A 186 -11.50 -3.42 6.45
CA PRO A 186 -12.79 -3.21 7.08
C PRO A 186 -13.47 -1.93 6.57
N VAL A 187 -12.75 -0.83 6.37
CA VAL A 187 -13.35 0.41 5.89
C VAL A 187 -13.89 0.22 4.48
N ALA A 188 -13.10 -0.31 3.55
CA ALA A 188 -13.52 -0.50 2.17
C ALA A 188 -14.68 -1.48 2.03
N ILE A 189 -14.74 -2.54 2.86
CA ILE A 189 -15.78 -3.58 2.78
C ILE A 189 -17.08 -3.09 3.42
N PHE A 190 -17.02 -2.50 4.62
CA PHE A 190 -18.22 -2.14 5.38
C PHE A 190 -18.76 -0.74 5.05
N LEU A 191 -17.91 0.14 4.48
CA LEU A 191 -18.24 1.52 4.11
C LEU A 191 -17.90 1.78 2.62
N PRO A 192 -18.42 0.97 1.68
CA PRO A 192 -18.10 1.13 0.26
C PRO A 192 -18.63 2.46 -0.28
N ALA A 193 -17.88 3.06 -1.22
CA ALA A 193 -18.29 4.24 -1.96
C ALA A 193 -17.84 4.12 -3.42
N ILE A 194 -18.52 4.81 -4.32
CA ILE A 194 -18.23 4.84 -5.77
C ILE A 194 -17.30 6.01 -6.09
N GLY A 195 -17.71 7.23 -5.72
CA GLY A 195 -16.93 8.43 -5.95
C GLY A 195 -17.76 9.70 -6.04
N PRO A 196 -17.11 10.89 -5.95
CA PRO A 196 -17.78 12.17 -5.83
C PRO A 196 -18.53 12.63 -7.09
N TRP A 197 -18.48 11.89 -8.18
CA TRP A 197 -19.27 12.16 -9.39
C TRP A 197 -20.70 11.59 -9.29
N VAL A 198 -20.98 10.69 -8.36
CA VAL A 198 -22.28 10.05 -8.23
C VAL A 198 -23.33 11.05 -7.74
N GLY A 199 -24.41 11.17 -8.51
CA GLY A 199 -25.51 12.08 -8.17
C GLY A 199 -25.26 13.57 -8.47
N HIS A 200 -24.12 13.92 -9.05
CA HIS A 200 -23.74 15.28 -9.41
C HIS A 200 -23.69 15.49 -10.92
N SER A 201 -24.10 16.68 -11.39
CA SER A 201 -24.05 17.09 -12.80
C SER A 201 -22.65 17.62 -13.16
N VAL A 202 -21.61 16.81 -12.95
CA VAL A 202 -20.23 17.15 -13.33
C VAL A 202 -19.82 16.40 -14.59
N GLN A 203 -18.81 16.91 -15.27
CA GLN A 203 -18.22 16.21 -16.40
C GLN A 203 -17.48 14.96 -15.87
N VAL A 204 -18.01 13.79 -16.19
CA VAL A 204 -17.49 12.47 -15.79
C VAL A 204 -16.63 11.92 -16.91
N THR A 205 -15.47 11.38 -16.58
CA THR A 205 -14.60 10.71 -17.55
C THR A 205 -15.15 9.32 -17.89
N SER A 206 -14.78 8.79 -19.06
CA SER A 206 -15.12 7.40 -19.44
C SER A 206 -14.61 6.38 -18.43
N SER A 207 -13.45 6.63 -17.84
CA SER A 207 -12.87 5.76 -16.79
C SER A 207 -13.72 5.75 -15.52
N GLN A 208 -14.25 6.89 -15.09
CA GLN A 208 -15.14 6.98 -13.93
C GLN A 208 -16.47 6.24 -14.19
N LEU A 209 -17.05 6.37 -15.38
CA LEU A 209 -18.25 5.61 -15.77
C LEU A 209 -18.00 4.10 -15.79
N VAL A 210 -16.83 3.66 -16.27
CA VAL A 210 -16.44 2.25 -16.23
C VAL A 210 -16.30 1.77 -14.78
N CYS A 211 -15.72 2.57 -13.90
CA CYS A 211 -15.61 2.23 -12.48
C CYS A 211 -16.97 2.09 -11.80
N GLU A 212 -17.87 3.05 -12.03
CA GLU A 212 -19.22 3.02 -11.49
C GLU A 212 -19.98 1.78 -11.99
N SER A 213 -19.99 1.53 -13.29
CA SER A 213 -20.64 0.35 -13.87
C SER A 213 -20.06 -0.96 -13.34
N THR A 214 -18.74 -1.01 -13.13
CA THR A 214 -18.04 -2.18 -12.54
C THR A 214 -18.51 -2.47 -11.11
N ILE A 215 -18.62 -1.43 -10.29
CA ILE A 215 -19.10 -1.58 -8.91
C ILE A 215 -20.58 -2.01 -8.92
N LEU A 216 -21.43 -1.36 -9.70
CA LEU A 216 -22.86 -1.66 -9.76
C LEU A 216 -23.12 -3.07 -10.30
N THR A 217 -22.42 -3.53 -11.33
CA THR A 217 -22.55 -4.88 -11.87
C THR A 217 -22.03 -5.93 -10.89
N ALA A 218 -20.93 -5.65 -10.18
CA ALA A 218 -20.44 -6.53 -9.11
C ALA A 218 -21.45 -6.66 -7.97
N ARG A 219 -22.11 -5.56 -7.57
CA ARG A 219 -23.19 -5.57 -6.59
C ARG A 219 -24.43 -6.33 -7.06
N ALA A 220 -24.68 -6.34 -8.37
CA ALA A 220 -25.75 -7.17 -8.98
C ALA A 220 -25.38 -8.65 -9.08
N GLY A 221 -24.15 -9.04 -8.72
CA GLY A 221 -23.68 -10.41 -8.75
C GLY A 221 -22.85 -10.79 -9.99
N THR A 222 -22.58 -9.84 -10.90
CA THR A 222 -21.78 -10.08 -12.08
C THR A 222 -20.46 -9.33 -12.01
N VAL A 223 -19.36 -10.05 -11.86
CA VAL A 223 -18.03 -9.45 -11.78
C VAL A 223 -17.35 -9.59 -13.14
N THR A 224 -17.15 -8.46 -13.83
CA THR A 224 -16.48 -8.40 -15.13
C THR A 224 -15.07 -7.83 -15.05
N LEU A 225 -14.87 -6.85 -14.18
CA LEU A 225 -13.60 -6.17 -13.94
C LEU A 225 -13.34 -6.06 -12.43
N LEU A 226 -12.10 -5.74 -12.06
CA LEU A 226 -11.76 -5.47 -10.66
C LEU A 226 -12.37 -4.12 -10.24
N PRO A 227 -13.32 -4.09 -9.28
CA PRO A 227 -13.89 -2.84 -8.82
C PRO A 227 -12.85 -2.03 -8.03
N PRO A 228 -12.79 -0.70 -8.23
CA PRO A 228 -11.90 0.15 -7.45
C PRO A 228 -12.43 0.36 -6.03
N ILE A 229 -11.56 0.83 -5.13
CA ILE A 229 -11.91 1.32 -3.80
C ILE A 229 -11.85 2.85 -3.82
N CYS A 230 -12.95 3.51 -3.44
CA CYS A 230 -12.95 4.96 -3.23
C CYS A 230 -12.53 5.29 -1.79
N LEU A 231 -13.18 4.70 -0.78
CA LEU A 231 -12.89 4.92 0.65
C LEU A 231 -12.14 3.74 1.25
N PRO A 232 -10.98 3.95 1.88
CA PRO A 232 -10.15 5.16 1.91
C PRO A 232 -9.38 5.37 0.59
N SER A 233 -8.86 6.59 0.36
CA SER A 233 -8.06 6.87 -0.83
C SER A 233 -6.76 6.07 -0.87
N LEU A 234 -6.71 5.05 -1.72
CA LEU A 234 -5.49 4.26 -1.93
C LEU A 234 -4.37 5.09 -2.58
N HIS A 235 -4.72 6.03 -3.44
CA HIS A 235 -3.74 6.91 -4.09
C HIS A 235 -2.99 7.77 -3.05
N ALA A 236 -3.71 8.34 -2.08
CA ALA A 236 -3.10 9.11 -0.99
C ALA A 236 -2.20 8.21 -0.10
N ILE A 237 -2.69 7.01 0.23
CA ILE A 237 -1.91 6.02 0.98
C ILE A 237 -0.61 5.70 0.24
N TRP A 238 -0.71 5.30 -1.01
CA TRP A 238 0.42 4.85 -1.81
C TRP A 238 1.43 5.96 -2.08
N ALA A 239 0.97 7.19 -2.31
CA ALA A 239 1.86 8.34 -2.51
C ALA A 239 2.75 8.58 -1.28
N ILE A 240 2.17 8.53 -0.07
CA ILE A 240 2.90 8.74 1.19
C ILE A 240 3.84 7.56 1.47
N LEU A 241 3.36 6.33 1.31
CA LEU A 241 4.17 5.14 1.54
C LEU A 241 5.34 5.06 0.55
N ALA A 242 5.11 5.39 -0.74
CA ALA A 242 6.17 5.44 -1.76
C ALA A 242 7.23 6.50 -1.44
N ALA A 243 6.80 7.69 -0.99
CA ALA A 243 7.72 8.72 -0.52
C ALA A 243 8.59 8.22 0.65
N ALA A 244 8.00 7.48 1.59
CA ALA A 244 8.73 6.88 2.70
C ALA A 244 9.70 5.77 2.23
N GLY A 245 9.32 4.98 1.22
CA GLY A 245 10.19 3.99 0.56
C GLY A 245 11.42 4.62 -0.08
N LEU A 246 11.29 5.79 -0.66
CA LEU A 246 12.38 6.52 -1.32
C LEU A 246 13.14 7.49 -0.39
N TRP A 247 12.82 7.50 0.91
CA TRP A 247 13.39 8.45 1.87
C TRP A 247 14.90 8.34 2.08
N GLY A 248 15.51 7.23 1.70
CA GLY A 248 16.96 7.00 1.77
C GLY A 248 17.78 7.98 0.92
N PHE A 249 17.21 8.48 -0.15
CA PHE A 249 17.90 9.33 -1.12
C PHE A 249 17.80 10.81 -0.73
N ARG A 250 18.74 11.28 0.09
CA ARG A 250 18.72 12.63 0.69
C ARG A 250 18.56 13.78 -0.32
N ARG A 251 19.20 13.66 -1.50
CA ARG A 251 19.17 14.70 -2.55
C ARG A 251 17.81 14.83 -3.25
N THR A 252 17.00 13.79 -3.25
CA THR A 252 15.70 13.75 -3.95
C THR A 252 14.50 13.86 -3.00
N ARG A 253 14.73 14.03 -1.69
CA ARG A 253 13.62 14.04 -0.69
C ARG A 253 12.58 15.12 -0.97
N SER A 254 13.00 16.35 -1.30
CA SER A 254 12.07 17.42 -1.64
C SER A 254 11.21 17.06 -2.85
N LEU A 255 11.84 16.55 -3.91
CA LEU A 255 11.14 16.10 -5.11
C LEU A 255 10.13 14.99 -4.79
N VAL A 256 10.55 13.99 -4.02
CA VAL A 256 9.71 12.85 -3.62
C VAL A 256 8.51 13.31 -2.79
N VAL A 257 8.71 14.24 -1.84
CA VAL A 257 7.62 14.82 -1.03
C VAL A 257 6.70 15.67 -1.89
N THR A 258 7.25 16.53 -2.75
CA THR A 258 6.44 17.34 -3.68
C THR A 258 5.57 16.46 -4.57
N LEU A 259 6.14 15.38 -5.12
CA LEU A 259 5.39 14.44 -5.94
C LEU A 259 4.27 13.75 -5.16
N ALA A 260 4.55 13.28 -3.93
CA ALA A 260 3.53 12.67 -3.09
C ALA A 260 2.38 13.64 -2.75
N VAL A 261 2.69 14.91 -2.46
CA VAL A 261 1.69 15.96 -2.24
C VAL A 261 0.87 16.22 -3.51
N LEU A 262 1.53 16.36 -4.65
CA LEU A 262 0.83 16.58 -5.93
C LEU A 262 -0.08 15.40 -6.29
N ILE A 263 0.37 14.15 -6.10
CA ILE A 263 -0.47 12.96 -6.30
C ILE A 263 -1.68 13.00 -5.35
N THR A 264 -1.46 13.29 -4.07
CA THR A 264 -2.55 13.35 -3.08
C THR A 264 -3.58 14.43 -3.42
N ILE A 265 -3.15 15.63 -3.81
CA ILE A 265 -4.05 16.71 -4.24
C ILE A 265 -4.78 16.31 -5.54
N SER A 266 -4.07 15.66 -6.47
CA SER A 266 -4.64 15.29 -7.76
C SER A 266 -5.81 14.31 -7.64
N THR A 267 -5.89 13.52 -6.58
CA THR A 267 -7.02 12.60 -6.35
C THR A 267 -8.36 13.34 -6.21
N VAL A 268 -8.33 14.51 -5.59
CA VAL A 268 -9.50 15.39 -5.44
C VAL A 268 -9.73 16.22 -6.71
N THR A 269 -8.68 16.82 -7.27
CA THR A 269 -8.80 17.72 -8.43
C THR A 269 -9.15 17.00 -9.73
N THR A 270 -8.93 15.69 -9.82
CA THR A 270 -9.41 14.83 -10.92
C THR A 270 -10.78 14.21 -10.62
N GLY A 271 -11.35 14.44 -9.44
CA GLY A 271 -12.67 13.96 -9.06
C GLY A 271 -12.77 12.48 -8.73
N TRP A 272 -11.65 11.80 -8.44
CA TRP A 272 -11.66 10.39 -8.06
C TRP A 272 -12.00 10.14 -6.60
N HIS A 273 -11.76 11.11 -5.73
CA HIS A 273 -11.89 10.94 -4.29
C HIS A 273 -12.55 12.13 -3.60
N TYR A 274 -13.32 11.86 -2.57
CA TYR A 274 -13.76 12.86 -1.59
C TYR A 274 -12.55 13.37 -0.78
N VAL A 275 -12.64 14.60 -0.24
CA VAL A 275 -11.57 15.12 0.64
C VAL A 275 -11.45 14.28 1.91
N VAL A 276 -12.58 13.86 2.47
CA VAL A 276 -12.62 13.05 3.70
C VAL A 276 -11.95 11.70 3.49
N ASP A 277 -12.15 11.03 2.37
CA ASP A 277 -11.51 9.74 2.12
C ASP A 277 -9.99 9.88 1.89
N VAL A 278 -9.55 11.00 1.34
CA VAL A 278 -8.13 11.34 1.26
C VAL A 278 -7.54 11.56 2.65
N VAL A 279 -8.24 12.30 3.53
CA VAL A 279 -7.80 12.50 4.92
C VAL A 279 -7.68 11.17 5.66
N VAL A 280 -8.65 10.27 5.52
CA VAL A 280 -8.59 8.92 6.09
C VAL A 280 -7.39 8.15 5.54
N GLY A 281 -7.16 8.21 4.23
CA GLY A 281 -5.99 7.60 3.58
C GLY A 281 -4.65 8.12 4.14
N VAL A 282 -4.53 9.42 4.31
CA VAL A 282 -3.34 10.07 4.91
C VAL A 282 -3.11 9.57 6.35
N ILE A 283 -4.17 9.51 7.16
CA ILE A 283 -4.07 9.02 8.55
C ILE A 283 -3.61 7.56 8.54
N PHE A 284 -4.19 6.70 7.71
CA PHE A 284 -3.81 5.29 7.62
C PHE A 284 -2.36 5.10 7.17
N ALA A 285 -1.91 5.89 6.20
CA ALA A 285 -0.52 5.83 5.75
C ALA A 285 0.47 6.17 6.88
N PHE A 286 0.25 7.27 7.59
CA PHE A 286 1.14 7.66 8.69
C PHE A 286 1.06 6.71 9.90
N ALA A 287 -0.14 6.23 10.24
CA ALA A 287 -0.31 5.24 11.30
C ALA A 287 0.43 3.93 10.98
N SER A 288 0.32 3.46 9.73
CA SER A 288 0.98 2.24 9.25
C SER A 288 2.50 2.40 9.21
N LEU A 289 3.03 3.57 8.81
CA LEU A 289 4.45 3.87 8.88
C LEU A 289 4.96 3.88 10.31
N ALA A 290 4.23 4.50 11.24
CA ALA A 290 4.59 4.52 12.65
C ALA A 290 4.57 3.12 13.27
N ALA A 291 3.59 2.29 12.91
CA ALA A 291 3.52 0.89 13.34
C ALA A 291 4.68 0.06 12.77
N ALA A 292 4.99 0.23 11.47
CA ALA A 292 6.12 -0.45 10.83
C ALA A 292 7.45 -0.07 11.50
N ASP A 293 7.67 1.21 11.79
CA ASP A 293 8.87 1.68 12.47
C ASP A 293 9.02 1.07 13.88
N ARG A 294 7.92 0.98 14.64
CA ARG A 294 7.92 0.34 15.96
C ARG A 294 8.25 -1.15 15.87
N LEU A 295 7.64 -1.88 14.95
CA LEU A 295 7.91 -3.31 14.75
C LEU A 295 9.35 -3.57 14.33
N LEU A 296 9.90 -2.76 13.42
CA LEU A 296 11.31 -2.87 13.01
C LEU A 296 12.27 -2.53 14.15
N ALA A 297 11.96 -1.56 15.00
CA ALA A 297 12.75 -1.21 16.17
C ALA A 297 12.73 -2.31 17.25
N LEU A 298 11.56 -2.88 17.56
CA LEU A 298 11.42 -4.00 18.50
C LEU A 298 12.25 -5.20 18.05
N LYS A 299 12.23 -5.51 16.77
CA LYS A 299 13.01 -6.56 16.16
C LYS A 299 14.52 -6.31 16.31
N ALA A 300 15.00 -5.10 16.07
CA ALA A 300 16.40 -4.73 16.21
C ALA A 300 16.88 -4.91 17.67
N ASN A 301 16.08 -4.49 18.64
CA ASN A 301 16.38 -4.62 20.06
C ASN A 301 16.41 -6.09 20.50
N ALA A 302 15.49 -6.92 20.06
CA ALA A 302 15.49 -8.35 20.34
C ALA A 302 16.75 -9.05 19.80
N CYS A 303 17.19 -8.70 18.61
CA CYS A 303 18.41 -9.24 18.01
C CYS A 303 19.66 -8.87 18.84
N VAL A 304 19.76 -7.62 19.30
CA VAL A 304 20.86 -7.15 20.17
C VAL A 304 20.87 -7.89 21.50
N ALA A 305 19.70 -8.12 22.11
CA ALA A 305 19.59 -8.86 23.37
C ALA A 305 20.09 -10.31 23.26
N ILE A 306 19.71 -11.01 22.17
CA ILE A 306 20.17 -12.38 21.90
C ILE A 306 21.68 -12.45 21.69
N LEU A 307 22.27 -11.49 20.97
CA LEU A 307 23.71 -11.42 20.75
C LEU A 307 24.47 -11.19 22.07
N ASN A 308 23.98 -10.30 22.92
CA ASN A 308 24.60 -10.03 24.21
C ASN A 308 24.54 -11.25 25.16
N ASP A 309 23.42 -11.98 25.18
CA ASP A 309 23.27 -13.21 25.96
C ASP A 309 24.20 -14.32 25.43
N GLY A 310 24.35 -14.44 24.12
CA GLY A 310 25.28 -15.37 23.49
C GLY A 310 26.76 -15.08 23.87
N VAL A 311 27.16 -13.81 23.84
CA VAL A 311 28.51 -13.39 24.22
C VAL A 311 28.76 -13.63 25.72
N ALA A 312 27.78 -13.35 26.58
CA ALA A 312 27.89 -13.62 28.03
C ALA A 312 28.10 -15.12 28.31
N LYS A 313 27.36 -16.00 27.63
CA LYS A 313 27.50 -17.46 27.77
C LYS A 313 28.85 -18.01 27.28
N LEU A 314 29.44 -17.39 26.25
CA LEU A 314 30.77 -17.77 25.78
C LEU A 314 31.87 -17.40 26.81
N ASN A 315 31.76 -16.20 27.39
CA ASN A 315 32.71 -15.74 28.40
C ASN A 315 32.67 -16.57 29.68
N THR A 316 31.51 -17.10 30.07
CA THR A 316 31.39 -17.97 31.27
C THR A 316 31.85 -19.42 31.04
N ARG A 317 31.98 -19.88 29.78
CA ARG A 317 32.49 -21.22 29.46
C ARG A 317 34.01 -21.27 29.24
N GLY A 318 34.65 -20.12 29.12
CA GLY A 318 36.08 -19.99 28.92
C GLY A 318 36.87 -19.67 30.20
N ALA A 319 36.18 -19.48 31.34
CA ALA A 319 36.73 -19.33 32.68
C ALA A 319 36.55 -20.62 33.48
#